data_01bb3df2c1204ed4d551bd318b1dce53
#
_entry.id   01bb3df2c1204ed4d551bd318b1dce53
#
_cell.length_a   1.000
_cell.length_b   1.000
_cell.length_c   1.000
_cell.angle_alpha   90.00
_cell.angle_beta   90.00
_cell.angle_gamma   90.00
#
_symmetry.space_group_name_H-M   'P 1'
#
loop_
_entity.id
_entity.type
_entity.pdbx_description
1 polymer ?
#
loop_
_entity_poly.entity_id
_entity_poly.type
_entity_poly.pdbx_seq_one_letter_code
_entity_poly.pdbx_strand_id
1 'polypeptide(L)'
;MAKTAVINRNEKRRKTVKKFAVKRTALLAIINDFKQPEDERMAARMQLQQLPRNASPTRVRNRCSLTGRPRGVYSKFGLGRNKLREIAMRGEIPGMTKASW
;
A
#
# COMPACT_ATOMS: atom_id res chain seq x y z
N MET A 1 -2.02 5.35 19.44
CA MET A 1 -0.98 4.50 18.80
C MET A 1 -1.56 3.16 18.37
N ALA A 2 -1.10 2.63 17.27
CA ALA A 2 -1.57 1.32 16.80
C ALA A 2 -0.86 0.18 17.56
N LYS A 3 -1.57 -0.92 17.74
CA LYS A 3 -1.00 -2.13 18.34
C LYS A 3 0.05 -2.73 17.41
N THR A 4 1.11 -3.30 17.98
CA THR A 4 2.18 -3.99 17.23
C THR A 4 1.64 -5.07 16.29
N ALA A 5 0.62 -5.82 16.73
CA ALA A 5 -0.02 -6.85 15.90
C ALA A 5 -0.60 -6.29 14.60
N VAL A 6 -1.19 -5.10 14.64
CA VAL A 6 -1.77 -4.45 13.45
C VAL A 6 -0.68 -3.98 12.50
N ILE A 7 0.40 -3.41 13.03
CA ILE A 7 1.56 -2.96 12.25
C ILE A 7 2.22 -4.16 11.56
N ASN A 8 2.44 -5.24 12.29
CA ASN A 8 3.05 -6.47 11.76
C ASN A 8 2.17 -7.11 10.67
N ARG A 9 0.86 -7.06 10.85
CA ARG A 9 -0.11 -7.56 9.86
C ARG A 9 -0.03 -6.78 8.56
N ASN A 10 0.09 -5.46 8.64
CA ASN A 10 0.26 -4.61 7.47
C ASN A 10 1.58 -4.89 6.76
N GLU A 11 2.66 -5.09 7.50
CA GLU A 11 3.97 -5.43 6.93
C GLU A 11 3.94 -6.81 6.25
N LYS A 12 3.26 -7.78 6.83
CA LYS A 12 3.02 -9.09 6.22
C LYS A 12 2.27 -8.96 4.89
N ARG A 13 1.26 -8.10 4.84
CA ARG A 13 0.52 -7.82 3.61
C ARG A 13 1.43 -7.22 2.54
N ARG A 14 2.30 -6.27 2.89
CA ARG A 14 3.27 -5.68 1.96
C ARG A 14 4.18 -6.73 1.35
N LYS A 15 4.72 -7.61 2.17
CA LYS A 15 5.58 -8.71 1.70
C LYS A 15 4.84 -9.65 0.76
N THR A 16 3.61 -10.02 1.10
CA THR A 16 2.77 -10.89 0.27
C THR A 16 2.43 -10.22 -1.07
N VAL A 17 2.04 -8.95 -1.06
CA VAL A 17 1.77 -8.16 -2.28
C VAL A 17 3.00 -8.14 -3.18
N LYS A 18 4.17 -7.87 -2.62
CA LYS A 18 5.43 -7.82 -3.37
C LYS A 18 5.78 -9.19 -3.97
N LYS A 19 5.56 -10.27 -3.22
CA LYS A 19 5.82 -11.63 -3.67
C LYS A 19 4.97 -12.01 -4.88
N PHE A 20 3.70 -11.63 -4.90
CA PHE A 20 2.76 -11.98 -5.97
C PHE A 20 2.57 -10.89 -7.02
N ALA A 21 3.32 -9.79 -6.95
CA ALA A 21 3.14 -8.63 -7.84
C ALA A 21 3.29 -9.00 -9.33
N VAL A 22 4.34 -9.74 -9.68
CA VAL A 22 4.62 -10.13 -11.08
C VAL A 22 3.51 -11.03 -11.62
N LYS A 23 3.14 -12.06 -10.86
CA LYS A 23 2.07 -12.99 -11.25
C LYS A 23 0.74 -12.28 -11.41
N ARG A 24 0.40 -11.39 -10.49
CA ARG A 24 -0.83 -10.60 -10.53
C ARG A 24 -0.86 -9.69 -11.77
N THR A 25 0.23 -9.01 -12.07
CA THR A 25 0.35 -8.13 -13.24
C THR A 25 0.16 -8.91 -14.54
N ALA A 26 0.80 -10.07 -14.66
CA ALA A 26 0.66 -10.94 -15.84
C ALA A 26 -0.79 -11.40 -16.04
N LEU A 27 -1.47 -11.82 -14.98
CA LEU A 27 -2.88 -12.24 -15.03
C LEU A 27 -3.81 -11.10 -15.41
N LEU A 28 -3.60 -9.91 -14.86
CA LEU A 28 -4.40 -8.73 -15.19
C LEU A 28 -4.20 -8.29 -16.64
N ALA A 29 -2.99 -8.41 -17.18
CA ALA A 29 -2.72 -8.12 -18.59
C ALA A 29 -3.52 -9.03 -19.52
N ILE A 30 -3.61 -10.31 -19.20
CA ILE A 30 -4.42 -11.28 -19.96
C ILE A 30 -5.92 -10.94 -19.85
N ILE A 31 -6.40 -10.63 -18.64
CA ILE A 31 -7.82 -10.31 -18.39
C ILE A 31 -8.26 -9.06 -19.16
N ASN A 32 -7.41 -8.03 -19.22
CA ASN A 32 -7.72 -6.75 -19.84
C ASN A 32 -7.49 -6.72 -21.34
N ASP A 33 -6.88 -7.76 -21.92
CA ASP A 33 -6.64 -7.86 -23.37
C ASP A 33 -7.86 -8.43 -24.06
N PHE A 34 -8.61 -7.58 -24.76
CA PHE A 34 -9.82 -7.98 -25.50
C PHE A 34 -9.53 -8.83 -26.73
N LYS A 35 -8.27 -8.90 -27.16
CA LYS A 35 -7.85 -9.75 -28.32
C LYS A 35 -7.69 -11.20 -27.92
N GLN A 36 -7.54 -11.49 -26.63
CA GLN A 36 -7.40 -12.86 -26.15
C GLN A 36 -8.75 -13.61 -26.18
N PRO A 37 -8.73 -14.93 -26.43
CA PRO A 37 -9.95 -15.74 -26.33
C PRO A 37 -10.61 -15.64 -24.96
N GLU A 38 -11.93 -15.68 -24.92
CA GLU A 38 -12.69 -15.59 -23.66
C GLU A 38 -12.34 -16.72 -22.69
N ASP A 39 -12.06 -17.91 -23.19
CA ASP A 39 -11.66 -19.07 -22.36
C ASP A 39 -10.36 -18.81 -21.61
N GLU A 40 -9.35 -18.22 -22.26
CA GLU A 40 -8.08 -17.86 -21.63
C GLU A 40 -8.27 -16.75 -20.59
N ARG A 41 -9.11 -15.77 -20.91
CA ARG A 41 -9.42 -14.67 -19.97
C ARG A 41 -10.14 -15.20 -18.74
N MET A 42 -11.08 -16.15 -18.92
CA MET A 42 -11.78 -16.78 -17.81
C MET A 42 -10.85 -17.60 -16.93
N ALA A 43 -9.95 -18.38 -17.54
CA ALA A 43 -8.90 -19.12 -16.81
C ALA A 43 -8.01 -18.18 -15.98
N ALA A 44 -7.61 -17.05 -16.56
CA ALA A 44 -6.81 -16.04 -15.87
C ALA A 44 -7.57 -15.42 -14.67
N ARG A 45 -8.87 -15.17 -14.80
CA ARG A 45 -9.72 -14.70 -13.70
C ARG A 45 -9.78 -15.70 -12.56
N MET A 46 -9.93 -16.98 -12.88
CA MET A 46 -9.94 -18.03 -11.86
C MET A 46 -8.60 -18.13 -11.12
N GLN A 47 -7.50 -18.06 -11.83
CA GLN A 47 -6.16 -18.06 -11.24
C GLN A 47 -5.96 -16.83 -10.34
N LEU A 48 -6.44 -15.66 -10.75
CA LEU A 48 -6.37 -14.44 -9.95
C LEU A 48 -7.13 -14.58 -8.63
N GLN A 49 -8.30 -15.21 -8.67
CA GLN A 49 -9.13 -15.46 -7.47
C GLN A 49 -8.49 -16.46 -6.51
N GLN A 50 -7.66 -17.38 -7.01
CA GLN A 50 -6.94 -18.36 -6.20
C GLN A 50 -5.75 -17.77 -5.45
N LEU A 51 -5.30 -16.57 -5.79
CA LEU A 51 -4.21 -15.91 -5.07
C LEU A 51 -4.65 -15.60 -3.62
N PRO A 52 -3.69 -15.60 -2.66
CA PRO A 52 -4.01 -15.21 -1.29
C PRO A 52 -4.67 -13.82 -1.24
N ARG A 53 -5.64 -13.64 -0.35
CA ARG A 53 -6.33 -12.35 -0.21
C ARG A 53 -5.35 -11.21 0.14
N ASN A 54 -4.32 -11.50 0.92
CA ASN A 54 -3.28 -10.54 1.27
C ASN A 54 -2.35 -10.16 0.11
N ALA A 55 -2.47 -10.82 -1.04
CA ALA A 55 -1.76 -10.45 -2.26
C ALA A 55 -2.39 -9.24 -2.97
N SER A 56 -3.58 -8.80 -2.56
CA SER A 56 -4.22 -7.62 -3.12
C SER A 56 -3.54 -6.34 -2.61
N PRO A 57 -3.03 -5.46 -3.51
CA PRO A 57 -2.38 -4.22 -3.10
C PRO A 57 -3.34 -3.23 -2.44
N THR A 58 -4.65 -3.35 -2.65
CA THR A 58 -5.65 -2.49 -2.03
C THR A 58 -5.77 -2.69 -0.52
N ARG A 59 -5.34 -3.84 -0.01
CA ARG A 59 -5.37 -4.16 1.43
C ARG A 59 -4.21 -3.55 2.21
N VAL A 60 -3.16 -3.16 1.52
CA VAL A 60 -2.02 -2.46 2.14
C VAL A 60 -2.41 -1.03 2.42
N ARG A 61 -2.17 -0.57 3.64
CA ARG A 61 -2.49 0.80 4.03
C ARG A 61 -1.23 1.53 4.47
N ASN A 62 -1.12 2.79 4.06
CA ASN A 62 -0.06 3.66 4.54
C ASN A 62 -0.30 3.99 6.00
N ARG A 63 0.73 3.76 6.82
CA ARG A 63 0.70 4.04 8.26
C ARG A 63 1.89 4.89 8.63
N CYS A 64 1.75 5.68 9.69
CA CYS A 64 2.86 6.42 10.25
C CYS A 64 3.98 5.45 10.65
N SER A 65 5.20 5.70 10.21
CA SER A 65 6.35 4.84 10.51
C SER A 65 6.71 4.84 12.00
N LEU A 66 6.35 5.88 12.74
CA LEU A 66 6.66 6.01 14.15
C LEU A 66 5.55 5.50 15.08
N THR A 67 4.29 5.80 14.74
CA THR A 67 3.15 5.50 15.63
C THR A 67 2.23 4.41 15.10
N GLY A 68 2.31 4.09 13.79
CA GLY A 68 1.39 3.14 13.15
C GLY A 68 0.00 3.69 12.87
N ARG A 69 -0.22 4.99 13.04
CA ARG A 69 -1.52 5.64 12.77
C ARG A 69 -1.95 5.39 11.33
N PRO A 70 -3.21 4.92 11.09
CA PRO A 70 -3.68 4.61 9.72
C PRO A 70 -4.29 5.79 8.98
N ARG A 71 -4.62 6.88 9.67
CA ARG A 71 -5.30 8.06 9.11
C ARG A 71 -4.42 9.29 9.20
N GLY A 72 -4.64 10.24 8.29
CA GLY A 72 -3.88 11.48 8.29
C GLY A 72 -2.39 11.27 8.09
N VAL A 73 -2.01 10.34 7.22
CA VAL A 73 -0.60 9.98 6.94
C VAL A 73 -0.20 10.60 5.61
N TYR A 74 0.90 11.32 5.60
CA TYR A 74 1.49 11.88 4.38
C TYR A 74 2.39 10.84 3.74
N SER A 75 2.00 10.36 2.56
CA SER A 75 2.75 9.32 1.84
C SER A 75 4.17 9.78 1.49
N LYS A 76 4.36 11.06 1.21
CA LYS A 76 5.67 11.65 0.87
C LYS A 76 6.68 11.47 2.00
N PHE A 77 6.25 11.59 3.25
CA PHE A 77 7.12 11.53 4.44
C PHE A 77 6.99 10.21 5.20
N GLY A 78 5.90 9.47 4.98
CA GLY A 78 5.61 8.26 5.75
C GLY A 78 5.28 8.54 7.21
N LEU A 79 4.79 9.74 7.52
CA LEU A 79 4.52 10.20 8.87
C LEU A 79 3.07 10.66 9.01
N GLY A 80 2.46 10.41 10.18
CA GLY A 80 1.17 10.96 10.53
C GLY A 80 1.27 12.49 10.75
N ARG A 81 0.14 13.18 10.59
CA ARG A 81 0.08 14.66 10.69
C ARG A 81 0.72 15.21 11.97
N ASN A 82 0.50 14.54 13.11
CA ASN A 82 1.04 15.00 14.39
C ASN A 82 2.56 14.86 14.47
N LYS A 83 3.08 13.72 14.03
CA LYS A 83 4.53 13.48 14.00
C LYS A 83 5.23 14.32 12.95
N LEU A 84 4.60 14.54 11.82
CA LEU A 84 5.12 15.45 10.80
C LEU A 84 5.26 16.86 11.35
N ARG A 85 4.23 17.35 12.06
CA ARG A 85 4.27 18.67 12.70
C ARG A 85 5.41 18.77 13.72
N GLU A 86 5.56 17.79 14.60
CA GLU A 86 6.62 17.78 15.62
C GLU A 86 8.00 17.85 14.98
N ILE A 87 8.23 17.03 13.94
CA ILE A 87 9.52 16.96 13.26
C ILE A 87 9.79 18.25 12.47
N ALA A 88 8.77 18.80 11.81
CA ALA A 88 8.88 20.07 11.07
C ALA A 88 9.23 21.22 12.01
N MET A 89 8.64 21.25 13.21
CA MET A 89 8.92 22.29 14.21
C MET A 89 10.34 22.22 14.78
N ARG A 90 10.96 21.04 14.74
CA ARG A 90 12.38 20.86 15.09
C ARG A 90 13.34 21.29 13.98
N GLY A 91 12.81 21.60 12.78
CA GLY A 91 13.63 21.96 11.63
C GLY A 91 14.30 20.78 10.94
N GLU A 92 13.85 19.55 11.18
CA GLU A 92 14.44 18.35 10.60
C GLU A 92 14.01 18.07 9.15
N ILE A 93 12.97 18.77 8.66
CA ILE A 93 12.50 18.66 7.29
C ILE A 93 12.94 19.90 6.51
N PRO A 94 13.90 19.76 5.57
CA PRO A 94 14.40 20.91 4.81
C PRO A 94 13.32 21.47 3.88
N GLY A 95 13.28 22.79 3.75
CA GLY A 95 12.37 23.49 2.86
C GLY A 95 10.93 23.59 3.33
N MET A 96 10.62 23.09 4.52
CA MET A 96 9.25 23.17 5.07
C MET A 96 9.06 24.46 5.86
N THR A 97 8.02 25.22 5.50
CA THR A 97 7.64 26.45 6.19
C THR A 97 6.18 26.37 6.60
N LYS A 98 5.81 27.09 7.66
CA LYS A 98 4.40 27.22 8.04
C LYS A 98 3.66 28.08 7.02
N ALA A 99 2.41 27.71 6.77
CA ALA A 99 1.50 28.56 6.00
C ALA A 99 1.23 29.87 6.75
N SER A 100 1.21 30.96 6.01
CA SER A 100 1.02 32.30 6.58
C SER A 100 -0.29 32.98 6.14
N TRP A 101 -1.15 32.23 5.43
CA TRP A 101 -2.47 32.74 5.02
C TRP A 101 -3.55 32.48 6.05
#